data_c7ea28fc5874c68d567596b91045b964
#
_entry.id   c7ea28fc5874c68d567596b91045b964
#
_cell.length_a   1.000
_cell.length_b   1.000
_cell.length_c   1.000
_cell.angle_alpha   90.00
_cell.angle_beta   90.00
_cell.angle_gamma   90.00
#
_symmetry.space_group_name_H-M   'P 1'
#
loop_
_entity.id
_entity.type
_entity.pdbx_description
1 polymer ?
#
loop_
_entity_poly.entity_id
_entity_poly.type
_entity_poly.pdbx_seq_one_letter_code
_entity_poly.pdbx_strand_id
1 'polypeptide(L)'
;MHEHVFDPARRDLRCACPRCAGLLSEAPASRWRRVRAVSRPLEGPPLTDAHWNAFAIPIEVAFLYRSAAGEGRAVYPSPAGATESHPSAGAWASVAAEVPALAALAPDVEALLISRLGPAPQQYVVSIDVAYALVGVMRRHWRGFAGGPEAWAAIARFFDALRVGSEVAHG
;
A
#
# COMPACT_ATOMS: atom_id res chain seq x y z
N MET A 1 12.92 -13.75 -14.50
CA MET A 1 11.68 -12.97 -14.25
C MET A 1 10.93 -13.70 -13.15
N HIS A 2 10.52 -13.03 -12.08
CA HIS A 2 9.68 -13.58 -11.03
C HIS A 2 8.41 -12.73 -10.90
N GLU A 3 7.38 -13.28 -10.32
CA GLU A 3 6.12 -12.63 -10.00
C GLU A 3 5.83 -12.80 -8.52
N HIS A 4 4.90 -12.05 -8.00
CA HIS A 4 4.45 -12.18 -6.62
C HIS A 4 3.04 -12.76 -6.57
N VAL A 5 2.80 -13.57 -5.55
CA VAL A 5 1.47 -14.03 -5.15
C VAL A 5 1.23 -13.65 -3.69
N PHE A 6 0.02 -13.24 -3.39
CA PHE A 6 -0.38 -12.75 -2.07
C PHE A 6 -1.52 -13.58 -1.49
N ASP A 7 -1.38 -14.01 -0.24
CA ASP A 7 -2.44 -14.60 0.58
C ASP A 7 -3.03 -13.51 1.49
N PRO A 8 -4.22 -12.96 1.20
CA PRO A 8 -4.78 -11.87 1.97
C PRO A 8 -5.13 -12.26 3.42
N ALA A 9 -5.53 -13.50 3.64
CA ALA A 9 -5.92 -13.97 4.97
C ALA A 9 -4.73 -14.07 5.94
N ARG A 10 -3.56 -14.44 5.41
CA ARG A 10 -2.32 -14.57 6.19
C ARG A 10 -1.39 -13.37 6.05
N ARG A 11 -1.69 -12.46 5.12
CA ARG A 11 -0.80 -11.36 4.70
C ARG A 11 0.58 -11.88 4.30
N ASP A 12 0.61 -13.01 3.60
CA ASP A 12 1.83 -13.70 3.17
C ASP A 12 2.09 -13.38 1.69
N LEU A 13 3.25 -12.79 1.41
CA LEU A 13 3.69 -12.44 0.08
C LEU A 13 4.84 -13.36 -0.33
N ARG A 14 4.73 -14.00 -1.49
CA ARG A 14 5.73 -14.94 -1.98
C ARG A 14 6.15 -14.65 -3.41
N CYS A 15 7.45 -14.86 -3.69
CA CYS A 15 7.96 -14.90 -5.04
C CYS A 15 7.66 -16.26 -5.68
N ALA A 16 7.23 -16.23 -6.94
CA ALA A 16 7.00 -17.43 -7.74
C ALA A 16 7.49 -17.19 -9.17
N CYS A 17 7.82 -18.24 -9.90
CA CYS A 17 7.99 -18.10 -11.34
C CYS A 17 6.61 -17.87 -12.00
N PRO A 18 6.52 -17.28 -13.20
CA PRO A 18 5.24 -16.96 -13.85
C PRO A 18 4.29 -18.16 -13.96
N ARG A 19 4.84 -19.34 -14.25
CA ARG A 19 4.05 -20.58 -14.32
C ARG A 19 3.46 -20.98 -12.97
N CYS A 20 4.27 -20.93 -11.90
CA CYS A 20 3.80 -21.25 -10.55
C CYS A 20 2.81 -20.20 -10.05
N ALA A 21 3.02 -18.92 -10.36
CA ALA A 21 2.09 -17.85 -10.00
C ALA A 21 0.70 -18.08 -10.65
N GLY A 22 0.67 -18.45 -11.94
CA GLY A 22 -0.57 -18.83 -12.62
C GLY A 22 -1.26 -20.03 -11.96
N LEU A 23 -0.55 -21.14 -11.80
CA LEU A 23 -1.09 -22.36 -11.19
C LEU A 23 -1.64 -22.12 -9.77
N LEU A 24 -0.93 -21.32 -8.96
CA LEU A 24 -1.36 -21.00 -7.60
C LEU A 24 -2.61 -20.12 -7.57
N SER A 25 -2.70 -19.11 -8.45
CA SER A 25 -3.78 -18.13 -8.41
C SER A 25 -5.05 -18.58 -9.14
N GLU A 26 -4.92 -19.46 -10.14
CA GLU A 26 -6.04 -19.94 -10.98
C GLU A 26 -6.70 -21.23 -10.44
N ALA A 27 -6.10 -21.87 -9.43
CA ALA A 27 -6.67 -23.06 -8.83
C ALA A 27 -8.05 -22.76 -8.20
N PRO A 28 -9.04 -23.66 -8.32
CA PRO A 28 -10.34 -23.50 -7.69
C PRO A 28 -10.18 -23.24 -6.19
N ALA A 29 -10.91 -22.26 -5.66
CA ALA A 29 -10.84 -21.82 -4.25
C ALA A 29 -9.43 -21.42 -3.79
N SER A 30 -8.57 -20.96 -4.71
CA SER A 30 -7.23 -20.49 -4.35
C SER A 30 -7.28 -19.34 -3.34
N ARG A 31 -6.46 -19.46 -2.29
CA ARG A 31 -6.18 -18.36 -1.37
C ARG A 31 -5.20 -17.34 -1.92
N TRP A 32 -4.46 -17.69 -2.98
CA TRP A 32 -3.43 -16.84 -3.57
C TRP A 32 -4.03 -15.90 -4.61
N ARG A 33 -3.58 -14.66 -4.59
CA ARG A 33 -3.88 -13.65 -5.60
C ARG A 33 -2.61 -13.30 -6.34
N ARG A 34 -2.63 -13.34 -7.67
CA ARG A 34 -1.49 -12.90 -8.49
C ARG A 34 -1.35 -11.40 -8.41
N VAL A 35 -0.17 -10.93 -8.05
CA VAL A 35 0.15 -9.52 -7.96
C VAL A 35 0.79 -9.08 -9.28
N ARG A 36 0.13 -8.17 -9.98
CA ARG A 36 0.66 -7.53 -11.18
C ARG A 36 1.33 -6.23 -10.78
N ALA A 37 2.48 -5.91 -11.38
CA ALA A 37 3.18 -4.67 -11.09
C ALA A 37 2.33 -3.45 -11.49
N VAL A 38 2.09 -2.59 -10.53
CA VAL A 38 1.40 -1.30 -10.70
C VAL A 38 2.17 -0.26 -9.91
N SER A 39 2.46 0.88 -10.51
CA SER A 39 3.00 2.06 -9.85
C SER A 39 2.64 3.28 -10.67
N ARG A 40 1.69 4.09 -10.21
CA ARG A 40 1.25 5.31 -10.88
C ARG A 40 0.81 6.35 -9.85
N PRO A 41 0.96 7.64 -10.12
CA PRO A 41 0.39 8.69 -9.29
C PRO A 41 -1.11 8.49 -9.11
N LEU A 42 -1.65 8.96 -7.99
CA LEU A 42 -3.10 9.02 -7.81
C LEU A 42 -3.69 9.99 -8.82
N GLU A 43 -4.67 9.52 -9.56
CA GLU A 43 -5.48 10.36 -10.45
C GLU A 43 -6.79 10.75 -9.77
N GLY A 44 -7.21 12.01 -9.96
CA GLY A 44 -8.44 12.54 -9.36
C GLY A 44 -8.23 13.18 -7.99
N PRO A 45 -9.31 13.32 -7.18
CA PRO A 45 -9.24 13.98 -5.89
C PRO A 45 -8.28 13.29 -4.93
N PRO A 46 -7.30 14.01 -4.32
CA PRO A 46 -6.39 13.43 -3.35
C PRO A 46 -7.06 13.22 -1.99
N LEU A 47 -6.49 12.33 -1.17
CA LEU A 47 -6.85 12.27 0.23
C LEU A 47 -6.47 13.59 0.94
N THR A 48 -7.42 14.11 1.70
CA THR A 48 -7.26 15.30 2.54
C THR A 48 -6.86 14.94 3.96
N ASP A 49 -6.55 15.94 4.76
CA ASP A 49 -6.29 15.77 6.20
C ASP A 49 -7.51 15.20 6.95
N ALA A 50 -8.72 15.59 6.54
CA ALA A 50 -9.95 15.03 7.11
C ALA A 50 -10.08 13.53 6.83
N HIS A 51 -9.77 13.10 5.61
CA HIS A 51 -9.75 11.68 5.24
C HIS A 51 -8.69 10.91 6.04
N TRP A 52 -7.48 11.48 6.19
CA TRP A 52 -6.41 10.89 6.99
C TRP A 52 -6.83 10.65 8.44
N ASN A 53 -7.44 11.66 9.06
CA ASN A 53 -7.94 11.57 10.43
C ASN A 53 -9.05 10.53 10.59
N ALA A 54 -9.92 10.38 9.57
CA ALA A 54 -10.97 9.35 9.58
C ALA A 54 -10.40 7.93 9.62
N PHE A 55 -9.21 7.70 9.05
CA PHE A 55 -8.53 6.42 9.10
C PHE A 55 -7.72 6.17 10.39
N ALA A 56 -7.66 7.14 11.31
CA ALA A 56 -6.94 7.03 12.59
C ALA A 56 -5.49 6.55 12.46
N ILE A 57 -4.77 7.02 11.44
CA ILE A 57 -3.38 6.65 11.17
C ILE A 57 -2.46 7.51 12.02
N PRO A 58 -1.60 6.91 12.89
CA PRO A 58 -0.84 7.66 13.88
C PRO A 58 0.48 8.25 13.37
N ILE A 59 0.87 7.96 12.13
CA ILE A 59 2.13 8.42 11.53
C ILE A 59 1.86 8.96 10.12
N GLU A 60 2.85 9.66 9.54
CA GLU A 60 2.70 10.37 8.26
C GLU A 60 2.87 9.48 7.01
N VAL A 61 2.83 8.16 7.16
CA VAL A 61 3.00 7.20 6.06
C VAL A 61 2.07 6.01 6.26
N ALA A 62 1.31 5.66 5.23
CA ALA A 62 0.42 4.51 5.28
C ALA A 62 0.06 4.01 3.87
N PHE A 63 -0.59 2.87 3.80
CA PHE A 63 -1.28 2.44 2.60
C PHE A 63 -2.70 1.94 2.90
N LEU A 64 -3.57 2.22 1.97
CA LEU A 64 -4.97 1.86 2.02
C LEU A 64 -5.26 0.82 0.95
N TYR A 65 -5.96 -0.24 1.27
CA TYR A 65 -6.41 -1.22 0.29
C TYR A 65 -7.78 -1.78 0.67
N ARG A 66 -8.45 -2.41 -0.26
CA ARG A 66 -9.69 -3.11 0.04
C ARG A 66 -9.53 -4.62 -0.13
N SER A 67 -10.20 -5.38 0.72
CA SER A 67 -10.27 -6.82 0.60
C SER A 67 -11.28 -7.25 -0.47
N ALA A 68 -11.19 -8.50 -0.92
CA ALA A 68 -12.19 -9.08 -1.81
C ALA A 68 -13.59 -9.15 -1.17
N ALA A 69 -13.69 -9.10 0.16
CA ALA A 69 -14.96 -9.00 0.88
C ALA A 69 -15.56 -7.58 0.88
N GLY A 70 -14.86 -6.60 0.26
CA GLY A 70 -15.28 -5.19 0.20
C GLY A 70 -14.89 -4.36 1.42
N GLU A 71 -14.16 -4.94 2.38
CA GLU A 71 -13.69 -4.22 3.56
C GLU A 71 -12.48 -3.35 3.22
N GLY A 72 -12.55 -2.08 3.59
CA GLY A 72 -11.41 -1.18 3.50
C GLY A 72 -10.46 -1.34 4.68
N ARG A 73 -9.16 -1.33 4.40
CA ARG A 73 -8.11 -1.47 5.39
C ARG A 73 -7.11 -0.34 5.28
N ALA A 74 -6.74 0.23 6.41
CA ALA A 74 -5.68 1.21 6.54
C ALA A 74 -4.52 0.60 7.32
N VAL A 75 -3.35 0.59 6.72
CA VAL A 75 -2.16 -0.06 7.27
C VAL A 75 -1.01 0.94 7.28
N TYR A 76 -0.31 0.99 8.38
CA TYR A 76 0.90 1.80 8.52
C TYR A 76 2.09 0.94 8.92
N PRO A 77 3.30 1.29 8.46
CA PRO A 77 4.51 0.59 8.85
C PRO A 77 4.88 0.93 10.31
N SER A 78 5.32 -0.08 11.05
CA SER A 78 5.82 0.05 12.42
C SER A 78 7.05 -0.83 12.64
N PRO A 79 7.76 -0.70 13.77
CA PRO A 79 8.85 -1.62 14.12
C PRO A 79 8.40 -3.08 14.18
N ALA A 80 7.14 -3.33 14.54
CA ALA A 80 6.56 -4.67 14.58
C ALA A 80 6.18 -5.20 13.19
N GLY A 81 6.16 -4.34 12.17
CA GLY A 81 5.77 -4.69 10.81
C GLY A 81 4.60 -3.86 10.29
N ALA A 82 3.77 -4.45 9.46
CA ALA A 82 2.55 -3.83 8.97
C ALA A 82 1.47 -3.86 10.07
N THR A 83 1.08 -2.69 10.54
CA THR A 83 0.08 -2.52 11.61
C THR A 83 -1.19 -1.94 11.02
N GLU A 84 -2.31 -2.56 11.32
CA GLU A 84 -3.63 -2.07 10.93
C GLU A 84 -4.11 -0.98 11.88
N SER A 85 -4.62 0.11 11.34
CA SER A 85 -5.34 1.11 12.13
C SER A 85 -6.78 0.65 12.37
N HIS A 86 -7.44 1.23 13.37
CA HIS A 86 -8.83 0.96 13.69
C HIS A 86 -9.69 2.20 13.40
N PRO A 87 -10.05 2.44 12.11
CA PRO A 87 -10.88 3.58 11.75
C PRO A 87 -12.30 3.45 12.34
N SER A 88 -13.00 4.58 12.38
CA SER A 88 -14.42 4.58 12.76
C SER A 88 -15.25 3.78 11.75
N ALA A 89 -16.39 3.25 12.23
CA ALA A 89 -17.33 2.56 11.35
C ALA A 89 -17.78 3.47 10.19
N GLY A 90 -17.72 2.96 8.96
CA GLY A 90 -18.10 3.72 7.77
C GLY A 90 -17.03 4.66 7.21
N ALA A 91 -15.88 4.85 7.86
CA ALA A 91 -14.80 5.72 7.38
C ALA A 91 -14.38 5.40 5.95
N TRP A 92 -14.20 4.12 5.64
CA TRP A 92 -13.85 3.69 4.28
C TRP A 92 -14.90 4.10 3.25
N ALA A 93 -16.18 3.83 3.52
CA ALA A 93 -17.26 4.14 2.57
C ALA A 93 -17.40 5.64 2.35
N SER A 94 -17.28 6.43 3.43
CA SER A 94 -17.32 7.89 3.35
C SER A 94 -16.19 8.44 2.50
N VAL A 95 -14.95 8.02 2.77
CA VAL A 95 -13.78 8.50 2.02
C VAL A 95 -13.78 8.00 0.57
N ALA A 96 -14.19 6.75 0.33
CA ALA A 96 -14.26 6.20 -1.02
C ALA A 96 -15.32 6.88 -1.90
N ALA A 97 -16.36 7.48 -1.30
CA ALA A 97 -17.33 8.28 -2.03
C ALA A 97 -16.73 9.61 -2.54
N GLU A 98 -15.77 10.17 -1.82
CA GLU A 98 -15.08 11.42 -2.18
C GLU A 98 -13.80 11.18 -2.99
N VAL A 99 -13.18 10.01 -2.83
CA VAL A 99 -11.95 9.59 -3.53
C VAL A 99 -12.21 8.31 -4.31
N PRO A 100 -12.79 8.39 -5.52
CA PRO A 100 -13.19 7.22 -6.31
C PRO A 100 -12.06 6.23 -6.60
N ALA A 101 -10.81 6.69 -6.60
CA ALA A 101 -9.64 5.82 -6.77
C ALA A 101 -9.55 4.73 -5.71
N LEU A 102 -10.04 4.95 -4.48
CA LEU A 102 -10.10 3.90 -3.44
C LEU A 102 -11.09 2.79 -3.80
N ALA A 103 -12.23 3.14 -4.37
CA ALA A 103 -13.21 2.17 -4.84
C ALA A 103 -12.72 1.39 -6.08
N ALA A 104 -11.86 2.01 -6.89
CA ALA A 104 -11.31 1.44 -8.12
C ALA A 104 -10.10 0.50 -7.89
N LEU A 105 -9.51 0.48 -6.69
CA LEU A 105 -8.39 -0.43 -6.39
C LEU A 105 -8.79 -1.89 -6.63
N ALA A 106 -7.93 -2.64 -7.32
CA ALA A 106 -8.12 -4.08 -7.45
C ALA A 106 -8.01 -4.74 -6.07
N PRO A 107 -9.06 -5.50 -5.65
CA PRO A 107 -9.11 -6.05 -4.30
C PRO A 107 -7.92 -6.95 -3.98
N ASP A 108 -7.39 -6.83 -2.77
CA ASP A 108 -6.26 -7.58 -2.23
C ASP A 108 -4.89 -7.34 -2.89
N VAL A 109 -4.83 -6.80 -4.12
CA VAL A 109 -3.58 -6.74 -4.91
C VAL A 109 -3.12 -5.33 -5.25
N GLU A 110 -3.96 -4.32 -5.10
CA GLU A 110 -3.58 -2.90 -5.23
C GLU A 110 -3.81 -2.14 -3.93
N ALA A 111 -2.98 -1.12 -3.72
CA ALA A 111 -3.06 -0.23 -2.57
C ALA A 111 -2.83 1.22 -2.98
N LEU A 112 -3.46 2.15 -2.29
CA LEU A 112 -3.09 3.56 -2.32
C LEU A 112 -2.03 3.81 -1.24
N LEU A 113 -0.81 4.07 -1.68
CA LEU A 113 0.34 4.36 -0.83
C LEU A 113 0.50 5.87 -0.67
N ILE A 114 0.66 6.33 0.57
CA ILE A 114 0.60 7.74 0.92
C ILE A 114 1.79 8.10 1.81
N SER A 115 2.45 9.21 1.49
CA SER A 115 3.41 9.87 2.37
C SER A 115 3.04 11.34 2.55
N ARG A 116 2.99 11.78 3.79
CA ARG A 116 2.79 13.18 4.19
C ARG A 116 4.08 13.79 4.74
N LEU A 117 5.22 13.13 4.48
CA LEU A 117 6.55 13.57 4.86
C LEU A 117 7.05 14.66 3.91
N GLY A 118 6.75 15.85 4.04
CA GLY A 118 7.24 16.90 3.16
C GLY A 118 6.22 17.99 2.91
N PRO A 119 6.51 18.95 2.01
CA PRO A 119 5.67 20.10 1.80
C PRO A 119 4.33 19.77 1.13
N ALA A 120 4.27 18.66 0.40
CA ALA A 120 3.05 18.18 -0.26
C ALA A 120 2.92 16.66 -0.09
N PRO A 121 1.69 16.15 0.15
CA PRO A 121 1.45 14.73 0.20
C PRO A 121 1.78 14.05 -1.14
N GLN A 122 2.42 12.90 -1.06
CA GLN A 122 2.68 12.03 -2.21
C GLN A 122 1.72 10.84 -2.14
N GLN A 123 1.01 10.56 -3.23
CA GLN A 123 -0.04 9.55 -3.27
C GLN A 123 0.07 8.74 -4.57
N TYR A 124 0.27 7.42 -4.43
CA TYR A 124 0.47 6.50 -5.55
C TYR A 124 -0.42 5.28 -5.43
N VAL A 125 -1.04 4.87 -6.54
CA VAL A 125 -1.61 3.53 -6.65
C VAL A 125 -0.47 2.58 -7.01
N VAL A 126 -0.26 1.59 -6.15
CA VAL A 126 0.82 0.62 -6.29
C VAL A 126 0.30 -0.80 -6.11
N SER A 127 1.03 -1.77 -6.61
CA SER A 127 0.77 -3.17 -6.26
C SER A 127 1.07 -3.42 -4.78
N ILE A 128 0.36 -4.37 -4.19
CA ILE A 128 0.42 -4.65 -2.73
C ILE A 128 1.82 -5.04 -2.26
N ASP A 129 2.63 -5.68 -3.09
CA ASP A 129 4.02 -6.03 -2.79
C ASP A 129 4.91 -4.78 -2.63
N VAL A 130 4.68 -3.73 -3.41
CA VAL A 130 5.36 -2.43 -3.26
C VAL A 130 4.98 -1.78 -1.93
N ALA A 131 3.70 -1.82 -1.55
CA ALA A 131 3.25 -1.31 -0.24
C ALA A 131 3.92 -2.06 0.91
N TYR A 132 4.03 -3.39 0.85
CA TYR A 132 4.75 -4.19 1.85
C TYR A 132 6.27 -4.02 1.80
N ALA A 133 6.85 -3.69 0.64
CA ALA A 133 8.27 -3.36 0.53
C ALA A 133 8.60 -2.11 1.38
N LEU A 134 7.73 -1.11 1.42
CA LEU A 134 7.87 0.04 2.31
C LEU A 134 7.92 -0.36 3.80
N VAL A 135 7.07 -1.32 4.21
CA VAL A 135 7.14 -1.87 5.58
C VAL A 135 8.51 -2.49 5.86
N GLY A 136 9.07 -3.21 4.88
CA GLY A 136 10.41 -3.78 4.96
C GLY A 136 11.51 -2.71 5.08
N VAL A 137 11.40 -1.61 4.33
CA VAL A 137 12.30 -0.45 4.44
C VAL A 137 12.25 0.13 5.84
N MET A 138 11.05 0.39 6.35
CA MET A 138 10.86 0.92 7.69
C MET A 138 11.50 0.02 8.76
N ARG A 139 11.19 -1.27 8.76
CA ARG A 139 11.74 -2.23 9.73
C ARG A 139 13.26 -2.31 9.73
N ARG A 140 13.87 -2.16 8.57
CA ARG A 140 15.34 -2.22 8.42
C ARG A 140 16.02 -1.00 9.01
N HIS A 141 15.41 0.17 8.89
CA HIS A 141 16.02 1.45 9.24
C HIS A 141 15.51 2.05 10.56
N TRP A 142 14.45 1.49 11.14
CA TRP A 142 13.86 2.01 12.38
C TRP A 142 14.83 1.92 13.55
N ARG A 143 15.00 3.04 14.26
CA ARG A 143 15.82 3.13 15.48
C ARG A 143 15.07 3.92 16.55
N GLY A 144 15.10 3.41 17.78
CA GLY A 144 14.44 4.03 18.92
C GLY A 144 12.93 4.19 18.78
N PHE A 145 12.34 5.10 19.54
CA PHE A 145 10.88 5.31 19.59
C PHE A 145 10.31 6.00 18.35
N ALA A 146 11.04 6.99 17.80
CA ALA A 146 10.58 7.87 16.73
C ALA A 146 11.11 7.49 15.33
N GLY A 147 11.72 6.31 15.19
CA GLY A 147 12.24 5.82 13.91
C GLY A 147 13.64 6.31 13.57
N GLY A 148 14.00 7.51 13.99
CA GLY A 148 15.27 8.14 13.68
C GLY A 148 15.36 8.69 12.26
N PRO A 149 16.34 9.59 11.99
CA PRO A 149 16.46 10.28 10.69
C PRO A 149 16.72 9.33 9.52
N GLU A 150 17.38 8.20 9.76
CA GLU A 150 17.70 7.19 8.73
C GLU A 150 16.44 6.52 8.17
N ALA A 151 15.45 6.20 9.03
CA ALA A 151 14.20 5.61 8.59
C ALA A 151 13.40 6.57 7.71
N TRP A 152 13.28 7.82 8.14
CA TRP A 152 12.56 8.85 7.39
C TRP A 152 13.24 9.19 6.07
N ALA A 153 14.58 9.25 6.05
CA ALA A 153 15.34 9.43 4.82
C ALA A 153 15.19 8.23 3.85
N ALA A 154 15.13 7.02 4.38
CA ALA A 154 14.91 5.82 3.56
C ALA A 154 13.50 5.79 2.95
N ILE A 155 12.48 6.23 3.70
CA ILE A 155 11.12 6.37 3.20
C ILE A 155 11.06 7.45 2.11
N ALA A 156 11.68 8.61 2.32
CA ALA A 156 11.72 9.67 1.31
C ALA A 156 12.33 9.16 0.00
N ARG A 157 13.47 8.47 0.06
CA ARG A 157 14.10 7.85 -1.12
C ARG A 157 13.20 6.81 -1.80
N PHE A 158 12.42 6.07 -1.03
CA PHE A 158 11.47 5.12 -1.59
C PHE A 158 10.40 5.81 -2.44
N PHE A 159 9.82 6.91 -1.95
CA PHE A 159 8.85 7.70 -2.71
C PHE A 159 9.46 8.43 -3.89
N ASP A 160 10.71 8.92 -3.77
CA ASP A 160 11.43 9.49 -4.91
C ASP A 160 11.63 8.46 -6.04
N ALA A 161 11.94 7.22 -5.69
CA ALA A 161 12.06 6.13 -6.67
C ALA A 161 10.72 5.82 -7.36
N LEU A 162 9.60 5.85 -6.62
CA LEU A 162 8.26 5.70 -7.20
C LEU A 162 7.94 6.82 -8.20
N ARG A 163 8.27 8.07 -7.85
CA ARG A 163 8.07 9.22 -8.73
C ARG A 163 8.82 9.06 -10.04
N VAL A 164 10.13 8.76 -9.98
CA VAL A 164 10.97 8.56 -11.17
C VAL A 164 10.46 7.38 -12.00
N GLY A 165 10.11 6.26 -11.38
CA GLY A 165 9.57 5.08 -12.07
C GLY A 165 8.24 5.36 -12.78
N SER A 166 7.40 6.20 -12.19
CA SER A 166 6.11 6.59 -12.79
C SER A 166 6.28 7.53 -13.98
N GLU A 167 7.24 8.45 -13.93
CA GLU A 167 7.56 9.37 -15.04
C GLU A 167 8.05 8.61 -16.29
N VAL A 168 8.86 7.56 -16.10
CA VAL A 168 9.38 6.73 -17.21
C VAL A 168 8.28 5.87 -17.84
N ALA A 169 7.28 5.45 -17.08
CA ALA A 169 6.18 4.61 -17.58
C ALA A 169 5.15 5.38 -18.43
N HIS A 170 5.14 6.72 -18.37
CA HIS A 170 4.19 7.60 -19.06
C HIS A 170 4.82 8.46 -20.16
N GLY A 171 6.12 8.34 -20.43
CA GLY A 171 6.87 8.98 -21.50
C GLY A 171 7.16 8.01 -22.64
#